data_0870c9d6042a334aeee0ef2ac7819bf1
#
_entry.id   0870c9d6042a334aeee0ef2ac7819bf1
#
_cell.length_a   1.000
_cell.length_b   1.000
_cell.length_c   1.000
_cell.angle_alpha   90.00
_cell.angle_beta   90.00
_cell.angle_gamma   90.00
#
_symmetry.space_group_name_H-M   'P 1'
#
loop_
_entity.id
_entity.type
_entity.pdbx_description
1 polymer ?
#
loop_
_entity_poly.entity_id
_entity_poly.type
_entity_poly.pdbx_seq_one_letter_code
_entity_poly.pdbx_strand_id
1 'polypeptide(L)'
;ADAGKLLAIGRFGVGYDAVDVAACTDADVVAFITAGAVDRPVAEAVVGWMIALSHHVLAKDRLLRQGKWDERSRYMGSELRDRTLGVIGLGGIARKLIDLLAGWGMNQPIAFDPFMSNEAAAKLGVRLVGLEELLRTSDFVSIHCPLTDQTRGLIGARELALMKSDGYLINTARGGIVDEDALYAALTERRIAGAALDCFAAEPVTEPNRFADLENVLLAPHSIAWTNELFRDIGRTACQGMVDLWQKRRPRGVLNPEVFERKGFVAKWERICG
;
A
#
# COMPACT_ATOMS: atom_id res chain seq x y z
N ALA A 1 29.87 8.72 10.57
CA ALA A 1 30.05 7.41 11.20
C ALA A 1 30.89 6.54 10.28
N ASP A 2 31.88 5.81 10.82
CA ASP A 2 32.72 4.91 10.02
C ASP A 2 31.88 3.67 9.62
N ALA A 3 31.38 3.67 8.38
CA ALA A 3 30.67 2.53 7.79
C ALA A 3 31.64 1.46 7.22
N GLY A 4 32.95 1.50 7.60
CA GLY A 4 33.96 0.63 7.02
C GLY A 4 33.73 -0.88 7.17
N LYS A 5 32.93 -1.30 8.12
CA LYS A 5 32.53 -2.71 8.35
C LYS A 5 31.08 -3.02 7.96
N LEU A 6 30.25 -2.00 7.71
CA LEU A 6 28.86 -2.19 7.32
C LEU A 6 28.76 -2.46 5.82
N LEU A 7 28.35 -3.66 5.43
CA LEU A 7 28.22 -4.05 4.04
C LEU A 7 26.82 -3.76 3.49
N ALA A 8 25.80 -3.98 4.30
CA ALA A 8 24.42 -3.83 3.85
C ALA A 8 23.45 -3.46 4.97
N ILE A 9 22.33 -2.85 4.58
CA ILE A 9 21.13 -2.64 5.39
C ILE A 9 19.97 -3.34 4.71
N GLY A 10 19.39 -4.36 5.36
CA GLY A 10 18.15 -5.01 4.94
C GLY A 10 16.98 -4.40 5.69
N ARG A 11 16.11 -3.65 5.01
CA ARG A 11 14.89 -3.08 5.60
C ARG A 11 13.86 -4.19 5.83
N PHE A 12 13.40 -4.34 7.08
CA PHE A 12 12.35 -5.28 7.47
C PHE A 12 10.98 -4.75 7.00
N GLY A 13 10.61 -5.02 5.76
CA GLY A 13 9.43 -4.50 5.05
C GLY A 13 9.80 -3.89 3.69
N VAL A 14 8.84 -3.23 3.04
CA VAL A 14 9.02 -2.62 1.70
C VAL A 14 9.06 -1.09 1.73
N GLY A 15 8.51 -0.44 2.75
CA GLY A 15 8.63 1.00 2.90
C GLY A 15 10.03 1.38 3.38
N TYR A 16 10.68 2.30 2.71
CA TYR A 16 12.06 2.69 3.01
C TYR A 16 12.25 4.19 3.24
N ASP A 17 11.18 4.90 3.57
CA ASP A 17 11.18 6.34 3.80
C ASP A 17 12.17 6.78 4.90
N ALA A 18 12.45 5.90 5.87
CA ALA A 18 13.41 6.13 6.95
C ALA A 18 14.86 5.75 6.58
N VAL A 19 15.12 5.30 5.35
CA VAL A 19 16.45 4.89 4.88
C VAL A 19 16.97 5.94 3.91
N ASP A 20 18.04 6.62 4.28
CA ASP A 20 18.77 7.51 3.36
C ASP A 20 19.60 6.65 2.38
N VAL A 21 18.97 6.35 1.23
CA VAL A 21 19.56 5.50 0.19
C VAL A 21 20.79 6.15 -0.42
N ALA A 22 20.81 7.47 -0.57
CA ALA A 22 21.95 8.19 -1.10
C ALA A 22 23.16 8.09 -0.15
N ALA A 23 22.95 8.31 1.16
CA ALA A 23 23.99 8.13 2.15
C ALA A 23 24.50 6.68 2.22
N CYS A 24 23.64 5.68 2.02
CA CYS A 24 24.05 4.28 1.90
C CYS A 24 24.99 4.10 0.69
N THR A 25 24.62 4.65 -0.46
CA THR A 25 25.42 4.56 -1.68
C THR A 25 26.79 5.23 -1.50
N ASP A 26 26.81 6.43 -0.92
CA ASP A 26 28.05 7.19 -0.66
C ASP A 26 29.00 6.49 0.32
N ALA A 27 28.42 5.74 1.26
CA ALA A 27 29.16 4.94 2.24
C ALA A 27 29.56 3.54 1.71
N ASP A 28 29.31 3.23 0.43
CA ASP A 28 29.51 1.91 -0.14
C ASP A 28 28.77 0.80 0.65
N VAL A 29 27.46 1.02 0.91
CA VAL A 29 26.57 0.12 1.64
C VAL A 29 25.37 -0.23 0.76
N VAL A 30 25.09 -1.52 0.59
CA VAL A 30 23.85 -1.97 -0.11
C VAL A 30 22.65 -1.69 0.78
N ALA A 31 21.65 -1.03 0.24
CA ALA A 31 20.32 -0.94 0.85
C ALA A 31 19.34 -1.84 0.09
N PHE A 32 18.61 -2.72 0.78
CA PHE A 32 17.59 -3.56 0.17
C PHE A 32 16.35 -3.72 1.06
N ILE A 33 15.21 -3.99 0.42
CA ILE A 33 13.92 -4.23 1.05
C ILE A 33 13.51 -5.70 0.90
N THR A 34 12.55 -6.15 1.71
CA THR A 34 12.01 -7.51 1.63
C THR A 34 10.89 -7.61 0.58
N ALA A 35 11.26 -7.32 -0.66
CA ALA A 35 10.35 -7.30 -1.79
C ALA A 35 9.63 -8.64 -1.97
N GLY A 36 8.31 -8.60 -2.16
CA GLY A 36 7.44 -9.76 -2.35
C GLY A 36 6.86 -10.33 -1.05
N ALA A 37 7.52 -10.15 0.10
CA ALA A 37 7.07 -10.72 1.37
C ALA A 37 5.77 -10.07 1.91
N VAL A 38 5.51 -8.81 1.55
CA VAL A 38 4.33 -8.07 2.02
C VAL A 38 3.16 -8.09 1.04
N ASP A 39 3.37 -8.55 -0.18
CA ASP A 39 2.41 -8.38 -1.27
C ASP A 39 1.07 -9.05 -0.97
N ARG A 40 1.11 -10.30 -0.54
CA ARG A 40 -0.07 -11.09 -0.25
C ARG A 40 -0.83 -10.60 1.01
N PRO A 41 -0.21 -10.46 2.18
CA PRO A 41 -0.96 -10.07 3.38
C PRO A 41 -1.59 -8.69 3.28
N VAL A 42 -0.94 -7.72 2.63
CA VAL A 42 -1.56 -6.41 2.36
C VAL A 42 -2.72 -6.54 1.39
N ALA A 43 -2.58 -7.31 0.31
CA ALA A 43 -3.65 -7.54 -0.65
C ALA A 43 -4.87 -8.22 -0.01
N GLU A 44 -4.68 -9.24 0.84
CA GLU A 44 -5.75 -9.90 1.59
C GLU A 44 -6.47 -8.92 2.54
N ALA A 45 -5.73 -8.05 3.21
CA ALA A 45 -6.30 -7.02 4.06
C ALA A 45 -7.18 -6.04 3.27
N VAL A 46 -6.72 -5.62 2.09
CA VAL A 46 -7.51 -4.75 1.20
C VAL A 46 -8.80 -5.44 0.75
N VAL A 47 -8.76 -6.72 0.35
CA VAL A 47 -9.98 -7.51 0.03
C VAL A 47 -10.95 -7.53 1.22
N GLY A 48 -10.44 -7.80 2.41
CA GLY A 48 -11.22 -7.76 3.65
C GLY A 48 -11.91 -6.41 3.87
N TRP A 49 -11.21 -5.32 3.63
CA TRP A 49 -11.74 -3.96 3.75
C TRP A 49 -12.76 -3.63 2.64
N MET A 50 -12.53 -4.07 1.40
CA MET A 50 -13.51 -3.91 0.32
C MET A 50 -14.84 -4.53 0.71
N ILE A 51 -14.83 -5.76 1.25
CA ILE A 51 -16.02 -6.45 1.74
C ILE A 51 -16.62 -5.72 2.96
N ALA A 52 -15.79 -5.35 3.94
CA ALA A 52 -16.25 -4.70 5.17
C ALA A 52 -16.94 -3.35 4.90
N LEU A 53 -16.42 -2.57 3.96
CA LEU A 53 -17.01 -1.30 3.52
C LEU A 53 -18.32 -1.54 2.75
N SER A 54 -18.27 -2.36 1.68
CA SER A 54 -19.42 -2.56 0.79
C SER A 54 -20.61 -3.25 1.46
N HIS A 55 -20.36 -4.11 2.44
CA HIS A 55 -21.41 -4.81 3.22
C HIS A 55 -21.74 -4.12 4.54
N HIS A 56 -21.08 -3.01 4.88
CA HIS A 56 -21.22 -2.29 6.16
C HIS A 56 -21.05 -3.19 7.39
N VAL A 57 -20.04 -4.07 7.37
CA VAL A 57 -19.87 -5.15 8.37
C VAL A 57 -19.77 -4.58 9.78
N LEU A 58 -18.93 -3.56 10.00
CA LEU A 58 -18.73 -2.98 11.35
C LEU A 58 -19.97 -2.22 11.84
N ALA A 59 -20.69 -1.55 10.95
CA ALA A 59 -21.94 -0.88 11.32
C ALA A 59 -23.00 -1.90 11.74
N LYS A 60 -23.17 -2.99 11.01
CA LYS A 60 -24.10 -4.07 11.34
C LYS A 60 -23.73 -4.82 12.64
N ASP A 61 -22.43 -5.08 12.87
CA ASP A 61 -21.94 -5.64 14.14
C ASP A 61 -22.30 -4.72 15.32
N ARG A 62 -22.04 -3.41 15.15
CA ARG A 62 -22.34 -2.38 16.17
C ARG A 62 -23.84 -2.31 16.48
N LEU A 63 -24.71 -2.38 15.47
CA LEU A 63 -26.16 -2.39 15.68
C LEU A 63 -26.59 -3.56 16.59
N LEU A 64 -26.08 -4.75 16.31
CA LEU A 64 -26.47 -5.93 17.09
C LEU A 64 -25.96 -5.85 18.53
N ARG A 65 -24.73 -5.39 18.72
CA ARG A 65 -24.18 -5.16 20.08
C ARG A 65 -24.97 -4.13 20.89
N GLN A 66 -25.62 -3.18 20.21
CA GLN A 66 -26.48 -2.17 20.81
C GLN A 66 -27.95 -2.58 20.93
N GLY A 67 -28.33 -3.78 20.50
CA GLY A 67 -29.72 -4.23 20.51
C GLY A 67 -30.63 -3.54 19.49
N LYS A 68 -30.07 -2.90 18.47
CA LYS A 68 -30.78 -2.10 17.45
C LYS A 68 -31.15 -2.92 16.21
N TRP A 69 -31.75 -4.07 16.40
CA TRP A 69 -32.11 -4.99 15.30
C TRP A 69 -32.94 -4.33 14.20
N ASP A 70 -33.89 -3.50 14.58
CA ASP A 70 -34.84 -2.92 13.62
C ASP A 70 -34.24 -1.83 12.72
N GLU A 71 -33.02 -1.34 13.07
CA GLU A 71 -32.29 -0.36 12.24
C GLU A 71 -31.50 -1.02 11.09
N ARG A 72 -31.49 -2.34 10.96
CA ARG A 72 -30.64 -3.07 9.99
C ARG A 72 -30.84 -2.66 8.53
N SER A 73 -32.05 -2.21 8.15
CA SER A 73 -32.36 -1.75 6.79
C SER A 73 -31.62 -0.48 6.38
N ARG A 74 -31.07 0.29 7.34
CA ARG A 74 -30.26 1.49 7.07
C ARG A 74 -28.93 1.15 6.40
N TYR A 75 -28.47 -0.09 6.52
CA TYR A 75 -27.16 -0.52 6.03
C TYR A 75 -27.31 -1.55 4.91
N MET A 76 -28.02 -1.15 3.84
CA MET A 76 -28.07 -1.94 2.63
C MET A 76 -26.70 -1.91 1.96
N GLY A 77 -26.07 -3.06 1.80
CA GLY A 77 -24.76 -3.18 1.16
C GLY A 77 -24.83 -3.38 -0.35
N SER A 78 -23.68 -3.50 -0.96
CA SER A 78 -23.50 -3.85 -2.38
C SER A 78 -22.51 -4.99 -2.54
N GLU A 79 -22.68 -5.77 -3.62
CA GLU A 79 -21.73 -6.82 -4.00
C GLU A 79 -20.50 -6.19 -4.69
N LEU A 80 -19.39 -6.95 -4.73
CA LEU A 80 -18.21 -6.58 -5.53
C LEU A 80 -18.41 -6.88 -7.03
N ARG A 81 -19.35 -7.73 -7.38
CA ARG A 81 -19.69 -8.05 -8.77
C ARG A 81 -20.07 -6.78 -9.52
N ASP A 82 -19.60 -6.67 -10.77
CA ASP A 82 -19.81 -5.52 -11.67
C ASP A 82 -19.22 -4.19 -11.15
N ARG A 83 -18.41 -4.24 -10.08
CA ARG A 83 -17.67 -3.08 -9.56
C ARG A 83 -16.27 -3.00 -10.16
N THR A 84 -15.74 -1.79 -10.26
CA THR A 84 -14.42 -1.50 -10.83
C THR A 84 -13.43 -1.21 -9.72
N LEU A 85 -12.31 -1.95 -9.71
CA LEU A 85 -11.14 -1.63 -8.89
C LEU A 85 -10.20 -0.73 -9.69
N GLY A 86 -9.87 0.44 -9.13
CA GLY A 86 -8.79 1.30 -9.59
C GLY A 86 -7.60 1.23 -8.62
N VAL A 87 -6.41 0.98 -9.13
CA VAL A 87 -5.19 0.95 -8.32
C VAL A 87 -4.25 2.08 -8.70
N ILE A 88 -3.75 2.81 -7.71
CA ILE A 88 -2.73 3.85 -7.88
C ILE A 88 -1.37 3.22 -7.52
N GLY A 89 -0.55 2.94 -8.54
CA GLY A 89 0.65 2.11 -8.44
C GLY A 89 0.37 0.63 -8.71
N LEU A 90 0.94 0.07 -9.79
CA LEU A 90 0.76 -1.32 -10.23
C LEU A 90 1.98 -2.19 -9.82
N GLY A 91 2.41 -2.07 -8.55
CA GLY A 91 3.47 -2.86 -7.93
C GLY A 91 3.03 -4.26 -7.49
N GLY A 92 3.85 -4.93 -6.68
CA GLY A 92 3.61 -6.31 -6.21
C GLY A 92 2.30 -6.48 -5.46
N ILE A 93 1.98 -5.57 -4.54
CA ILE A 93 0.73 -5.59 -3.76
C ILE A 93 -0.49 -5.45 -4.68
N ALA A 94 -0.51 -4.46 -5.57
CA ALA A 94 -1.62 -4.23 -6.48
C ALA A 94 -1.86 -5.43 -7.41
N ARG A 95 -0.79 -6.03 -7.95
CA ARG A 95 -0.88 -7.25 -8.78
C ARG A 95 -1.44 -8.41 -7.98
N LYS A 96 -1.02 -8.59 -6.74
CA LYS A 96 -1.54 -9.65 -5.87
C LYS A 96 -3.00 -9.41 -5.49
N LEU A 97 -3.41 -8.16 -5.28
CA LEU A 97 -4.82 -7.79 -5.05
C LEU A 97 -5.71 -8.16 -6.25
N ILE A 98 -5.27 -7.81 -7.46
CA ILE A 98 -5.98 -8.13 -8.70
C ILE A 98 -6.09 -9.67 -8.87
N ASP A 99 -5.02 -10.39 -8.60
CA ASP A 99 -4.94 -11.85 -8.62
C ASP A 99 -5.96 -12.51 -7.65
N LEU A 100 -6.02 -12.00 -6.40
CA LEU A 100 -6.95 -12.49 -5.39
C LEU A 100 -8.42 -12.22 -5.75
N LEU A 101 -8.69 -11.13 -6.45
CA LEU A 101 -10.04 -10.77 -6.89
C LEU A 101 -10.45 -11.43 -8.21
N ALA A 102 -9.56 -12.22 -8.83
CA ALA A 102 -9.91 -12.99 -10.02
C ALA A 102 -11.08 -13.96 -9.69
N GLY A 103 -12.11 -13.94 -10.50
CA GLY A 103 -13.30 -14.77 -10.29
C GLY A 103 -14.38 -14.17 -9.38
N TRP A 104 -14.21 -12.96 -8.84
CA TRP A 104 -15.24 -12.26 -8.05
C TRP A 104 -16.31 -11.56 -8.90
N GLY A 105 -16.23 -11.67 -10.23
CA GLY A 105 -17.18 -11.03 -11.15
C GLY A 105 -17.03 -9.51 -11.22
N MET A 106 -15.91 -8.95 -10.77
CA MET A 106 -15.62 -7.54 -10.93
C MET A 106 -15.32 -7.19 -12.38
N ASN A 107 -15.46 -5.93 -12.75
CA ASN A 107 -15.03 -5.40 -14.04
C ASN A 107 -13.51 -5.50 -14.19
N GLN A 108 -13.02 -5.35 -15.45
CA GLN A 108 -11.59 -5.26 -15.70
C GLN A 108 -10.95 -4.17 -14.82
N PRO A 109 -9.93 -4.50 -14.02
CA PRO A 109 -9.27 -3.52 -13.17
C PRO A 109 -8.54 -2.47 -14.01
N ILE A 110 -8.50 -1.24 -13.49
CA ILE A 110 -7.77 -0.13 -14.10
C ILE A 110 -6.66 0.34 -13.16
N ALA A 111 -5.59 0.89 -13.74
CA ALA A 111 -4.45 1.36 -12.97
C ALA A 111 -3.94 2.70 -13.47
N PHE A 112 -3.45 3.52 -12.54
CA PHE A 112 -2.59 4.66 -12.81
C PHE A 112 -1.19 4.34 -12.31
N ASP A 113 -0.23 4.22 -13.23
CA ASP A 113 1.18 4.00 -12.92
C ASP A 113 2.04 4.60 -14.05
N PRO A 114 2.74 5.71 -13.80
CA PRO A 114 3.53 6.41 -14.83
C PRO A 114 4.79 5.64 -15.26
N PHE A 115 5.16 4.58 -14.54
CA PHE A 115 6.36 3.77 -14.84
C PHE A 115 6.03 2.44 -15.54
N MET A 116 4.74 2.17 -15.78
CA MET A 116 4.28 0.93 -16.41
C MET A 116 3.91 1.16 -17.88
N SER A 117 4.32 0.26 -18.77
CA SER A 117 3.85 0.31 -20.16
C SER A 117 2.46 -0.33 -20.33
N ASN A 118 1.71 0.12 -21.35
CA ASN A 118 0.40 -0.46 -21.68
C ASN A 118 0.49 -1.97 -21.94
N GLU A 119 1.54 -2.42 -22.64
CA GLU A 119 1.76 -3.83 -22.95
C GLU A 119 2.01 -4.66 -21.70
N ALA A 120 2.77 -4.12 -20.74
CA ALA A 120 3.05 -4.81 -19.48
C ALA A 120 1.78 -4.90 -18.61
N ALA A 121 0.98 -3.85 -18.54
CA ALA A 121 -0.28 -3.85 -17.82
C ALA A 121 -1.32 -4.78 -18.46
N ALA A 122 -1.42 -4.78 -19.78
CA ALA A 122 -2.35 -5.66 -20.52
C ALA A 122 -2.05 -7.16 -20.28
N LYS A 123 -0.77 -7.55 -20.13
CA LYS A 123 -0.37 -8.92 -19.75
C LYS A 123 -0.85 -9.32 -18.36
N LEU A 124 -1.14 -8.35 -17.50
CA LEU A 124 -1.71 -8.55 -16.17
C LEU A 124 -3.25 -8.46 -16.16
N GLY A 125 -3.88 -8.30 -17.33
CA GLY A 125 -5.32 -8.09 -17.45
C GLY A 125 -5.79 -6.72 -16.99
N VAL A 126 -4.89 -5.72 -16.88
CA VAL A 126 -5.16 -4.38 -16.37
C VAL A 126 -5.12 -3.36 -17.49
N ARG A 127 -6.03 -2.40 -17.47
CA ARG A 127 -6.01 -1.25 -18.39
C ARG A 127 -5.39 -0.04 -17.68
N LEU A 128 -4.31 0.51 -18.25
CA LEU A 128 -3.74 1.76 -17.76
C LEU A 128 -4.60 2.95 -18.21
N VAL A 129 -4.77 3.88 -17.28
CA VAL A 129 -5.56 5.12 -17.49
C VAL A 129 -4.90 6.31 -16.79
N GLY A 130 -5.34 7.51 -17.14
CA GLY A 130 -4.99 8.72 -16.37
C GLY A 130 -5.63 8.72 -14.98
N LEU A 131 -5.03 9.47 -14.03
CA LEU A 131 -5.54 9.54 -12.65
C LEU A 131 -7.00 9.99 -12.59
N GLU A 132 -7.38 11.02 -13.34
CA GLU A 132 -8.76 11.52 -13.37
C GLU A 132 -9.77 10.46 -13.86
N GLU A 133 -9.42 9.72 -14.92
CA GLU A 133 -10.27 8.62 -15.41
C GLU A 133 -10.40 7.52 -14.37
N LEU A 134 -9.30 7.15 -13.72
CA LEU A 134 -9.33 6.17 -12.65
C LEU A 134 -10.30 6.58 -11.54
N LEU A 135 -10.20 7.81 -11.04
CA LEU A 135 -11.03 8.30 -9.96
C LEU A 135 -12.52 8.34 -10.34
N ARG A 136 -12.84 8.78 -11.57
CA ARG A 136 -14.24 8.85 -12.04
C ARG A 136 -14.87 7.48 -12.30
N THR A 137 -14.05 6.48 -12.61
CA THR A 137 -14.55 5.17 -13.06
C THR A 137 -14.63 4.16 -11.93
N SER A 138 -13.72 4.26 -10.94
CA SER A 138 -13.58 3.25 -9.90
C SER A 138 -14.68 3.31 -8.83
N ASP A 139 -15.15 2.14 -8.43
CA ASP A 139 -15.95 1.97 -7.23
C ASP A 139 -15.07 1.82 -5.98
N PHE A 140 -13.89 1.24 -6.16
CA PHE A 140 -12.84 1.17 -5.14
C PHE A 140 -11.55 1.74 -5.69
N VAL A 141 -11.00 2.76 -5.03
CA VAL A 141 -9.69 3.33 -5.31
C VAL A 141 -8.72 2.85 -4.24
N SER A 142 -7.71 2.06 -4.62
CA SER A 142 -6.72 1.52 -3.68
C SER A 142 -5.32 2.02 -4.01
N ILE A 143 -4.65 2.59 -3.00
CA ILE A 143 -3.35 3.25 -3.14
C ILE A 143 -2.24 2.28 -2.78
N HIS A 144 -1.27 2.10 -3.70
CA HIS A 144 -0.14 1.18 -3.59
C HIS A 144 1.20 1.79 -4.07
N CYS A 145 1.22 3.10 -4.33
CA CYS A 145 2.45 3.81 -4.69
C CYS A 145 3.24 4.22 -3.44
N PRO A 146 4.57 4.41 -3.53
CA PRO A 146 5.37 4.96 -2.44
C PRO A 146 5.05 6.44 -2.21
N LEU A 147 5.36 6.95 -1.02
CA LEU A 147 5.36 8.38 -0.74
C LEU A 147 6.66 9.00 -1.28
N THR A 148 6.52 9.94 -2.20
CA THR A 148 7.59 10.74 -2.81
C THR A 148 7.12 12.18 -2.91
N ASP A 149 7.99 13.09 -3.34
CA ASP A 149 7.58 14.48 -3.60
C ASP A 149 6.47 14.57 -4.68
N GLN A 150 6.42 13.60 -5.61
CA GLN A 150 5.42 13.54 -6.68
C GLN A 150 4.09 12.94 -6.23
N THR A 151 4.08 12.11 -5.17
CA THR A 151 2.87 11.44 -4.66
C THR A 151 2.35 12.05 -3.36
N ARG A 152 3.09 12.97 -2.77
CA ARG A 152 2.64 13.73 -1.60
C ARG A 152 1.44 14.61 -1.98
N GLY A 153 0.33 14.44 -1.25
CA GLY A 153 -0.92 15.14 -1.53
C GLY A 153 -1.54 14.81 -2.90
N LEU A 154 -1.17 13.67 -3.49
CA LEU A 154 -1.68 13.24 -4.81
C LEU A 154 -3.21 13.17 -4.83
N ILE A 155 -3.83 12.80 -3.72
CA ILE A 155 -5.28 12.76 -3.56
C ILE A 155 -5.70 13.87 -2.61
N GLY A 156 -6.02 15.02 -3.19
CA GLY A 156 -6.54 16.19 -2.50
C GLY A 156 -8.03 16.41 -2.74
N ALA A 157 -8.52 17.61 -2.39
CA ALA A 157 -9.94 17.95 -2.51
C ALA A 157 -10.47 17.84 -3.95
N ARG A 158 -9.65 18.21 -4.95
CA ARG A 158 -9.99 18.10 -6.37
C ARG A 158 -10.15 16.64 -6.78
N GLU A 159 -9.21 15.79 -6.40
CA GLU A 159 -9.19 14.37 -6.74
C GLU A 159 -10.35 13.63 -6.06
N LEU A 160 -10.61 13.92 -4.77
CA LEU A 160 -11.75 13.37 -4.04
C LEU A 160 -13.10 13.77 -4.67
N ALA A 161 -13.19 14.99 -5.21
CA ALA A 161 -14.39 15.45 -5.91
C ALA A 161 -14.62 14.75 -7.28
N LEU A 162 -13.61 14.07 -7.83
CA LEU A 162 -13.73 13.27 -9.05
C LEU A 162 -14.26 11.85 -8.77
N MET A 163 -14.15 11.37 -7.54
CA MET A 163 -14.61 10.03 -7.18
C MET A 163 -16.13 9.91 -7.25
N LYS A 164 -16.60 8.68 -7.46
CA LYS A 164 -18.02 8.37 -7.36
C LYS A 164 -18.54 8.63 -5.95
N SER A 165 -19.77 9.10 -5.81
CA SER A 165 -20.39 9.33 -4.50
C SER A 165 -20.64 8.03 -3.71
N ASP A 166 -20.74 6.90 -4.41
CA ASP A 166 -20.81 5.55 -3.82
C ASP A 166 -19.46 4.82 -3.83
N GLY A 167 -18.37 5.52 -4.16
CA GLY A 167 -17.02 4.99 -4.21
C GLY A 167 -16.30 4.98 -2.85
N TYR A 168 -15.30 4.13 -2.75
CA TYR A 168 -14.49 3.95 -1.53
C TYR A 168 -13.01 4.21 -1.81
N LEU A 169 -12.32 4.87 -0.87
CA LEU A 169 -10.88 5.09 -0.89
C LEU A 169 -10.19 4.16 0.13
N ILE A 170 -9.16 3.44 -0.30
CA ILE A 170 -8.38 2.54 0.56
C ILE A 170 -6.91 2.94 0.49
N ASN A 171 -6.33 3.27 1.65
CA ASN A 171 -4.91 3.59 1.75
C ASN A 171 -4.20 2.68 2.75
N THR A 172 -3.45 1.72 2.21
CA THR A 172 -2.52 0.85 2.94
C THR A 172 -1.06 1.12 2.57
N ALA A 173 -0.80 2.23 1.88
CA ALA A 173 0.53 2.57 1.39
C ALA A 173 1.27 3.48 2.38
N ARG A 174 0.97 4.80 2.37
CA ARG A 174 1.57 5.79 3.26
C ARG A 174 0.58 6.92 3.56
N GLY A 175 0.65 7.46 4.76
CA GLY A 175 0.07 8.75 5.08
C GLY A 175 0.71 9.86 4.24
N GLY A 176 0.03 11.00 4.10
CA GLY A 176 0.52 12.11 3.29
C GLY A 176 0.39 11.94 1.76
N ILE A 177 0.05 10.74 1.25
CA ILE A 177 -0.38 10.59 -0.16
C ILE A 177 -1.79 11.17 -0.34
N VAL A 178 -2.62 11.00 0.66
CA VAL A 178 -3.95 11.59 0.74
C VAL A 178 -3.88 12.81 1.65
N ASP A 179 -4.47 13.91 1.24
CA ASP A 179 -4.73 15.06 2.10
C ASP A 179 -5.82 14.69 3.11
N GLU A 180 -5.44 14.55 4.39
CA GLU A 180 -6.35 14.11 5.44
C GLU A 180 -7.43 15.14 5.77
N ASP A 181 -7.17 16.45 5.58
CA ASP A 181 -8.17 17.50 5.78
C ASP A 181 -9.24 17.43 4.69
N ALA A 182 -8.81 17.27 3.45
CA ALA A 182 -9.70 17.10 2.30
C ALA A 182 -10.51 15.80 2.40
N LEU A 183 -9.88 14.70 2.83
CA LEU A 183 -10.56 13.43 3.02
C LEU A 183 -11.59 13.49 4.14
N TYR A 184 -11.26 14.12 5.27
CA TYR A 184 -12.20 14.31 6.38
C TYR A 184 -13.45 15.09 5.94
N ALA A 185 -13.26 16.18 5.20
CA ALA A 185 -14.37 16.95 4.65
C ALA A 185 -15.21 16.11 3.68
N ALA A 186 -14.59 15.38 2.75
CA ALA A 186 -15.29 14.55 1.79
C ALA A 186 -16.12 13.42 2.45
N LEU A 187 -15.62 12.83 3.53
CA LEU A 187 -16.30 11.78 4.29
C LEU A 187 -17.46 12.34 5.15
N THR A 188 -17.24 13.47 5.81
CA THR A 188 -18.26 14.14 6.63
C THR A 188 -19.43 14.62 5.78
N GLU A 189 -19.13 15.18 4.61
CA GLU A 189 -20.13 15.65 3.64
C GLU A 189 -20.73 14.53 2.78
N ARG A 190 -20.30 13.27 2.97
CA ARG A 190 -20.74 12.11 2.18
C ARG A 190 -20.52 12.30 0.67
N ARG A 191 -19.44 13.00 0.29
CA ARG A 191 -19.05 13.13 -1.13
C ARG A 191 -18.50 11.83 -1.71
N ILE A 192 -17.98 10.96 -0.86
CA ILE A 192 -17.66 9.56 -1.14
C ILE A 192 -18.32 8.67 -0.09
N ALA A 193 -18.54 7.39 -0.42
CA ALA A 193 -19.25 6.47 0.48
C ALA A 193 -18.46 6.18 1.77
N GLY A 194 -17.15 6.03 1.66
CA GLY A 194 -16.30 5.77 2.83
C GLY A 194 -14.83 5.59 2.48
N ALA A 195 -14.03 5.32 3.50
CA ALA A 195 -12.61 5.07 3.36
C ALA A 195 -12.11 3.97 4.32
N ALA A 196 -10.93 3.41 4.01
CA ALA A 196 -10.18 2.54 4.90
C ALA A 196 -8.71 2.97 4.93
N LEU A 197 -8.18 3.24 6.13
CA LEU A 197 -6.88 3.85 6.35
C LEU A 197 -6.05 3.00 7.31
N ASP A 198 -4.87 2.56 6.86
CA ASP A 198 -3.85 1.90 7.71
C ASP A 198 -2.65 2.81 7.98
N CYS A 199 -2.57 3.95 7.31
CA CYS A 199 -1.44 4.87 7.39
C CYS A 199 -1.92 6.31 7.54
N PHE A 200 -1.17 7.12 8.30
CA PHE A 200 -1.50 8.48 8.64
C PHE A 200 -0.33 9.43 8.39
N ALA A 201 -0.61 10.71 8.17
CA ALA A 201 0.42 11.72 7.91
C ALA A 201 1.38 11.90 9.09
N ALA A 202 0.88 11.69 10.32
CA ALA A 202 1.69 11.66 11.53
C ALA A 202 1.54 10.30 12.21
N GLU A 203 2.63 9.57 12.35
CA GLU A 203 2.72 8.29 13.02
C GLU A 203 3.88 8.30 14.04
N PRO A 204 3.72 7.69 15.24
CA PRO A 204 2.53 6.99 15.73
C PRO A 204 1.40 7.95 16.10
N VAL A 205 0.14 7.47 15.92
CA VAL A 205 -1.06 8.20 16.36
C VAL A 205 -1.25 7.95 17.85
N THR A 206 -1.04 8.98 18.67
CA THR A 206 -1.07 8.89 20.15
C THR A 206 -2.34 9.44 20.79
N GLU A 207 -3.13 10.17 20.01
CA GLU A 207 -4.43 10.72 20.41
C GLU A 207 -5.55 10.10 19.58
N PRO A 208 -6.83 10.18 20.02
CA PRO A 208 -7.94 9.71 19.20
C PRO A 208 -7.88 10.29 17.79
N ASN A 209 -7.86 9.43 16.77
CA ASN A 209 -7.75 9.85 15.40
C ASN A 209 -8.98 10.67 14.98
N ARG A 210 -8.78 11.72 14.20
CA ARG A 210 -9.87 12.62 13.73
C ARG A 210 -11.00 11.90 12.97
N PHE A 211 -10.71 10.75 12.37
CA PHE A 211 -11.70 9.94 11.67
C PHE A 211 -12.48 9.00 12.60
N ALA A 212 -12.16 8.93 13.91
CA ALA A 212 -12.69 7.93 14.82
C ALA A 212 -14.22 8.00 14.99
N ASP A 213 -14.81 9.20 14.86
CA ASP A 213 -16.24 9.42 15.00
C ASP A 213 -17.02 9.20 13.68
N LEU A 214 -16.34 8.92 12.58
CA LEU A 214 -16.97 8.70 11.29
C LEU A 214 -17.35 7.21 11.11
N GLU A 215 -18.65 6.95 10.94
CA GLU A 215 -19.16 5.59 10.76
C GLU A 215 -18.76 4.93 9.43
N ASN A 216 -18.38 5.73 8.44
CA ASN A 216 -18.01 5.29 7.10
C ASN A 216 -16.50 5.15 6.89
N VAL A 217 -15.73 5.04 7.98
CA VAL A 217 -14.28 4.88 7.92
C VAL A 217 -13.85 3.64 8.70
N LEU A 218 -12.95 2.85 8.11
CA LEU A 218 -12.23 1.77 8.78
C LEU A 218 -10.81 2.24 9.07
N LEU A 219 -10.34 2.02 10.28
CA LEU A 219 -9.02 2.46 10.73
C LEU A 219 -8.22 1.27 11.25
N ALA A 220 -6.92 1.25 10.94
CA ALA A 220 -5.97 0.34 11.55
C ALA A 220 -4.64 1.06 11.82
N PRO A 221 -3.86 0.66 12.85
CA PRO A 221 -2.68 1.38 13.29
C PRO A 221 -1.41 0.90 12.56
N HIS A 222 -1.37 1.03 11.23
CA HIS A 222 -0.29 0.57 10.34
C HIS A 222 0.06 -0.91 10.53
N SER A 223 -0.97 -1.72 10.74
CA SER A 223 -0.81 -3.14 11.09
C SER A 223 -1.89 -4.06 10.51
N ILE A 224 -2.73 -3.55 9.59
CA ILE A 224 -3.82 -4.36 9.02
C ILE A 224 -3.33 -5.65 8.36
N ALA A 225 -2.12 -5.63 7.85
CA ALA A 225 -1.48 -6.78 7.20
C ALA A 225 -0.66 -7.67 8.15
N TRP A 226 -0.62 -7.37 9.45
CA TRP A 226 0.20 -8.13 10.40
C TRP A 226 -0.36 -9.54 10.60
N THR A 227 0.41 -10.52 10.13
CA THR A 227 0.14 -11.95 10.28
C THR A 227 1.41 -12.67 10.69
N ASN A 228 1.29 -13.86 11.24
CA ASN A 228 2.46 -14.70 11.56
C ASN A 228 3.28 -15.01 10.31
N GLU A 229 2.61 -15.22 9.18
CA GLU A 229 3.23 -15.49 7.87
C GLU A 229 4.00 -14.27 7.38
N LEU A 230 3.45 -13.07 7.50
CA LEU A 230 4.12 -11.82 7.12
C LEU A 230 5.47 -11.69 7.83
N PHE A 231 5.48 -11.80 9.17
CA PHE A 231 6.71 -11.63 9.95
C PHE A 231 7.73 -12.72 9.66
N ARG A 232 7.28 -13.97 9.52
CA ARG A 232 8.13 -15.09 9.10
C ARG A 232 8.78 -14.83 7.74
N ASP A 233 7.99 -14.41 6.76
CA ASP A 233 8.45 -14.30 5.38
C ASP A 233 9.30 -13.04 5.16
N ILE A 234 9.00 -11.93 5.86
CA ILE A 234 9.90 -10.77 5.92
C ILE A 234 11.25 -11.18 6.53
N GLY A 235 11.23 -11.88 7.68
CA GLY A 235 12.45 -12.34 8.33
C GLY A 235 13.29 -13.26 7.43
N ARG A 236 12.66 -14.24 6.79
CA ARG A 236 13.33 -15.14 5.83
C ARG A 236 13.93 -14.37 4.66
N THR A 237 13.19 -13.44 4.08
CA THR A 237 13.65 -12.65 2.93
C THR A 237 14.82 -11.75 3.33
N ALA A 238 14.77 -11.12 4.49
CA ALA A 238 15.87 -10.29 5.00
C ALA A 238 17.13 -11.13 5.24
N CYS A 239 17.01 -12.27 5.93
CA CYS A 239 18.14 -13.17 6.17
C CYS A 239 18.70 -13.74 4.87
N GLN A 240 17.83 -14.13 3.91
CA GLN A 240 18.27 -14.61 2.61
C GLN A 240 19.06 -13.54 1.85
N GLY A 241 18.65 -12.28 1.91
CA GLY A 241 19.39 -11.17 1.30
C GLY A 241 20.81 -11.00 1.89
N MET A 242 20.96 -11.20 3.20
CA MET A 242 22.28 -11.20 3.85
C MET A 242 23.13 -12.41 3.44
N VAL A 243 22.51 -13.59 3.34
CA VAL A 243 23.18 -14.82 2.87
C VAL A 243 23.60 -14.66 1.40
N ASP A 244 22.76 -14.06 0.57
CA ASP A 244 23.09 -13.81 -0.82
C ASP A 244 24.33 -12.91 -0.93
N LEU A 245 24.40 -11.82 -0.16
CA LEU A 245 25.59 -10.96 -0.13
C LEU A 245 26.82 -11.71 0.36
N TRP A 246 26.69 -12.52 1.41
CA TRP A 246 27.81 -13.34 1.91
C TRP A 246 28.33 -14.30 0.83
N GLN A 247 27.41 -14.83 0.00
CA GLN A 247 27.73 -15.72 -1.12
C GLN A 247 28.05 -14.99 -2.43
N LYS A 248 28.34 -13.69 -2.36
CA LYS A 248 28.63 -12.82 -3.51
C LYS A 248 27.52 -12.79 -4.57
N ARG A 249 26.24 -12.91 -4.13
CA ARG A 249 25.06 -12.71 -4.97
C ARG A 249 24.38 -11.40 -4.62
N ARG A 250 23.73 -10.79 -5.60
CA ARG A 250 22.91 -9.60 -5.39
C ARG A 250 21.58 -10.00 -4.76
N PRO A 251 21.16 -9.42 -3.62
CA PRO A 251 19.87 -9.70 -3.02
C PRO A 251 18.73 -9.15 -3.87
N ARG A 252 17.51 -9.64 -3.61
CA ARG A 252 16.30 -9.04 -4.20
C ARG A 252 15.98 -7.71 -3.51
N GLY A 253 15.27 -6.81 -4.24
CA GLY A 253 14.79 -5.56 -3.66
C GLY A 253 15.86 -4.54 -3.35
N VAL A 254 17.01 -4.58 -4.04
CA VAL A 254 18.06 -3.56 -3.90
C VAL A 254 17.53 -2.20 -4.34
N LEU A 255 17.76 -1.20 -3.49
CA LEU A 255 17.33 0.18 -3.71
C LEU A 255 18.39 1.01 -4.45
N ASN A 256 19.69 0.66 -4.29
CA ASN A 256 20.84 1.35 -4.87
C ASN A 256 21.71 0.39 -5.68
N PRO A 257 21.23 -0.14 -6.80
CA PRO A 257 21.96 -1.15 -7.59
C PRO A 257 23.31 -0.66 -8.12
N GLU A 258 23.49 0.63 -8.32
CA GLU A 258 24.74 1.26 -8.75
C GLU A 258 25.89 1.05 -7.76
N VAL A 259 25.59 0.76 -6.50
CA VAL A 259 26.63 0.50 -5.47
C VAL A 259 27.52 -0.68 -5.84
N PHE A 260 26.99 -1.68 -6.54
CA PHE A 260 27.73 -2.87 -6.95
C PHE A 260 28.84 -2.59 -7.97
N GLU A 261 28.79 -1.45 -8.65
CA GLU A 261 29.79 -1.01 -9.62
C GLU A 261 30.86 -0.08 -8.97
N ARG A 262 30.67 0.29 -7.72
CA ARG A 262 31.59 1.20 -6.99
C ARG A 262 32.82 0.42 -6.50
N LYS A 263 34.01 0.92 -6.84
CA LYS A 263 35.28 0.28 -6.43
C LYS A 263 35.40 0.11 -4.91
N GLY A 264 34.91 1.10 -4.12
CA GLY A 264 34.90 1.03 -2.66
C GLY A 264 34.04 -0.11 -2.13
N PHE A 265 32.84 -0.29 -2.69
CA PHE A 265 31.97 -1.41 -2.33
C PHE A 265 32.58 -2.75 -2.71
N VAL A 266 33.09 -2.91 -3.92
CA VAL A 266 33.71 -4.15 -4.39
C VAL A 266 34.87 -4.57 -3.47
N ALA A 267 35.77 -3.64 -3.14
CA ALA A 267 36.88 -3.90 -2.23
C ALA A 267 36.43 -4.25 -0.81
N LYS A 268 35.35 -3.57 -0.31
CA LYS A 268 34.74 -3.88 0.99
C LYS A 268 34.10 -5.26 0.98
N TRP A 269 33.35 -5.57 -0.07
CA TRP A 269 32.64 -6.86 -0.22
C TRP A 269 33.63 -8.04 -0.27
N GLU A 270 34.71 -7.89 -1.04
CA GLU A 270 35.78 -8.89 -1.08
C GLU A 270 36.48 -9.09 0.26
N ARG A 271 36.77 -8.02 0.99
CA ARG A 271 37.40 -8.08 2.30
C ARG A 271 36.53 -8.76 3.36
N ILE A 272 35.19 -8.58 3.29
CA ILE A 272 34.25 -9.07 4.32
C ILE A 272 33.80 -10.51 4.00
N CYS A 273 33.60 -10.83 2.72
CA CYS A 273 33.00 -12.09 2.26
C CYS A 273 33.98 -12.93 1.42
N GLY A 274 35.24 -12.54 1.35
CA GLY A 274 36.28 -13.20 0.54
C GLY A 274 36.97 -14.39 1.19
#